data_656be9241ebb61f382957bf8def4f64a
#
_entry.id   656be9241ebb61f382957bf8def4f64a
#
_cell.length_a   1.000
_cell.length_b   1.000
_cell.length_c   1.000
_cell.angle_alpha   90.00
_cell.angle_beta   90.00
_cell.angle_gamma   90.00
#
_symmetry.space_group_name_H-M   'P 1'
#
loop_
_entity.id
_entity.type
_entity.pdbx_description
1 polymer ?
#
loop_
_entity_poly.entity_id
_entity_poly.type
_entity_poly.pdbx_seq_one_letter_code
_entity_poly.pdbx_strand_id
1 'polypeptide(L)'
;TQNTLNSEFGNQLAVISGDYLLSIALKKICRLNSFELTEMFAKTLDVMCRGEINQYFGEYKIPTISEYIEKSEQKTASLFETAVCGSLMLADIKIDASNFARNFGIAFQIRDDLINAKTTKSDIKNGVYTAPVIYSQNPDDIDEGIEKTVSLLNNYVEKVLCSLENIEDNIYKQKLVELARLLA
;
A
#
# COMPACT_ATOMS: atom_id res chain seq x y z
N THR A 1 -21.13 6.02 6.61
CA THR A 1 -20.31 4.92 6.11
C THR A 1 -21.16 4.05 5.22
N GLN A 2 -20.75 3.85 3.95
CA GLN A 2 -21.42 2.90 3.08
C GLN A 2 -21.15 1.48 3.59
N ASN A 3 -22.17 0.62 3.53
CA ASN A 3 -22.01 -0.79 3.86
C ASN A 3 -21.07 -1.48 2.87
N THR A 4 -20.32 -2.47 3.34
CA THR A 4 -19.47 -3.29 2.47
C THR A 4 -20.31 -4.35 1.74
N LEU A 5 -19.82 -4.83 0.57
CA LEU A 5 -20.51 -5.87 -0.20
C LEU A 5 -20.83 -7.11 0.64
N ASN A 6 -19.89 -7.55 1.49
CA ASN A 6 -20.11 -8.72 2.33
C ASN A 6 -21.15 -8.48 3.43
N SER A 7 -21.30 -7.25 3.94
CA SER A 7 -22.33 -6.92 4.93
C SER A 7 -23.74 -6.84 4.33
N GLU A 8 -23.85 -6.49 3.05
CA GLU A 8 -25.15 -6.39 2.35
C GLU A 8 -25.57 -7.69 1.66
N PHE A 9 -24.62 -8.39 1.04
CA PHE A 9 -24.90 -9.51 0.13
C PHE A 9 -24.22 -10.82 0.54
N GLY A 10 -23.49 -10.83 1.65
CA GLY A 10 -22.78 -11.99 2.18
C GLY A 10 -21.40 -12.22 1.54
N ASN A 11 -20.59 -13.05 2.21
CA ASN A 11 -19.19 -13.29 1.85
C ASN A 11 -19.03 -13.95 0.47
N GLN A 12 -19.95 -14.84 0.09
CA GLN A 12 -19.86 -15.55 -1.18
C GLN A 12 -19.88 -14.58 -2.37
N LEU A 13 -20.83 -13.62 -2.37
CA LEU A 13 -20.92 -12.64 -3.45
C LEU A 13 -19.72 -11.67 -3.43
N ALA A 14 -19.24 -11.29 -2.24
CA ALA A 14 -18.08 -10.43 -2.12
C ALA A 14 -16.82 -11.07 -2.73
N VAL A 15 -16.56 -12.36 -2.47
CA VAL A 15 -15.43 -13.11 -3.05
C VAL A 15 -15.56 -13.20 -4.58
N ILE A 16 -16.70 -13.64 -5.09
CA ILE A 16 -16.92 -13.74 -6.54
C ILE A 16 -16.79 -12.37 -7.24
N SER A 17 -17.23 -11.29 -6.59
CA SER A 17 -17.07 -9.94 -7.13
C SER A 17 -15.59 -9.53 -7.20
N GLY A 18 -14.78 -9.89 -6.23
CA GLY A 18 -13.32 -9.69 -6.25
C GLY A 18 -12.67 -10.44 -7.41
N ASP A 19 -12.99 -11.73 -7.60
CA ASP A 19 -12.50 -12.56 -8.69
C ASP A 19 -12.90 -12.00 -10.07
N TYR A 20 -14.14 -11.50 -10.17
CA TYR A 20 -14.62 -10.87 -11.39
C TYR A 20 -13.82 -9.59 -11.72
N LEU A 21 -13.58 -8.71 -10.75
CA LEU A 21 -12.77 -7.51 -10.94
C LEU A 21 -11.33 -7.85 -11.33
N LEU A 22 -10.73 -8.86 -10.69
CA LEU A 22 -9.40 -9.35 -11.05
C LEU A 22 -9.36 -9.88 -12.48
N SER A 23 -10.38 -10.63 -12.90
CA SER A 23 -10.48 -11.14 -14.27
C SER A 23 -10.57 -10.01 -15.31
N ILE A 24 -11.27 -8.91 -14.99
CA ILE A 24 -11.32 -7.71 -15.83
C ILE A 24 -9.94 -7.05 -15.92
N ALA A 25 -9.22 -6.91 -14.80
CA ALA A 25 -7.88 -6.35 -14.77
C ALA A 25 -6.91 -7.16 -15.65
N LEU A 26 -6.86 -8.49 -15.45
CA LEU A 26 -6.05 -9.41 -16.28
C LEU A 26 -6.36 -9.27 -17.77
N LYS A 27 -7.65 -9.26 -18.13
CA LYS A 27 -8.09 -9.10 -19.51
C LYS A 27 -7.64 -7.75 -20.13
N LYS A 28 -7.59 -6.68 -19.34
CA LYS A 28 -7.09 -5.39 -19.80
C LYS A 28 -5.56 -5.40 -19.99
N ILE A 29 -4.81 -5.97 -19.04
CA ILE A 29 -3.36 -6.08 -19.12
C ILE A 29 -2.92 -6.92 -20.31
N CYS A 30 -3.55 -8.09 -20.54
CA CYS A 30 -3.25 -8.92 -21.71
C CYS A 30 -3.45 -8.19 -23.06
N ARG A 31 -4.39 -7.23 -23.13
CA ARG A 31 -4.62 -6.43 -24.34
C ARG A 31 -3.50 -5.41 -24.64
N LEU A 32 -2.65 -5.11 -23.69
CA LEU A 32 -1.50 -4.22 -23.88
C LEU A 32 -0.35 -4.91 -24.62
N ASN A 33 -0.44 -6.22 -24.86
CA ASN A 33 0.55 -7.04 -25.58
C ASN A 33 1.99 -6.88 -25.06
N SER A 34 2.16 -6.62 -23.77
CA SER A 34 3.46 -6.60 -23.09
C SER A 34 3.56 -7.81 -22.17
N PHE A 35 4.47 -8.72 -22.52
CA PHE A 35 4.77 -9.89 -21.68
C PHE A 35 5.37 -9.46 -20.34
N GLU A 36 6.31 -8.51 -20.38
CA GLU A 36 6.99 -7.99 -19.19
C GLU A 36 6.00 -7.38 -18.19
N LEU A 37 5.03 -6.59 -18.68
CA LEU A 37 3.99 -6.02 -17.81
C LEU A 37 3.08 -7.10 -17.23
N THR A 38 2.73 -8.12 -18.03
CA THR A 38 1.91 -9.23 -17.57
C THR A 38 2.63 -10.03 -16.48
N GLU A 39 3.92 -10.30 -16.67
CA GLU A 39 4.77 -10.96 -15.67
C GLU A 39 4.90 -10.12 -14.39
N MET A 40 5.16 -8.82 -14.52
CA MET A 40 5.22 -7.88 -13.39
C MET A 40 3.92 -7.90 -12.59
N PHE A 41 2.79 -7.83 -13.25
CA PHE A 41 1.48 -7.87 -12.59
C PHE A 41 1.22 -9.21 -11.89
N ALA A 42 1.58 -10.34 -12.53
CA ALA A 42 1.43 -11.67 -11.92
C ALA A 42 2.31 -11.81 -10.66
N LYS A 43 3.55 -11.32 -10.69
CA LYS A 43 4.44 -11.27 -9.52
C LYS A 43 3.86 -10.40 -8.40
N THR A 44 3.27 -9.28 -8.75
CA THR A 44 2.61 -8.39 -7.78
C THR A 44 1.46 -9.09 -7.07
N LEU A 45 0.61 -9.79 -7.80
CA LEU A 45 -0.49 -10.57 -7.21
C LEU A 45 0.03 -11.65 -6.27
N ASP A 46 1.07 -12.38 -6.65
CA ASP A 46 1.71 -13.41 -5.81
C ASP A 46 2.26 -12.79 -4.52
N VAL A 47 2.96 -11.67 -4.61
CA VAL A 47 3.52 -10.96 -3.43
C VAL A 47 2.41 -10.45 -2.51
N MET A 48 1.35 -9.84 -3.06
CA MET A 48 0.20 -9.37 -2.28
C MET A 48 -0.51 -10.52 -1.57
N CYS A 49 -0.78 -11.62 -2.24
CA CYS A 49 -1.41 -12.80 -1.64
C CYS A 49 -0.57 -13.38 -0.50
N ARG A 50 0.75 -13.47 -0.69
CA ARG A 50 1.66 -13.92 0.38
C ARG A 50 1.67 -12.97 1.58
N GLY A 51 1.64 -11.66 1.34
CA GLY A 51 1.54 -10.65 2.39
C GLY A 51 0.26 -10.81 3.24
N GLU A 52 -0.88 -11.07 2.60
CA GLU A 52 -2.15 -11.33 3.30
C GLU A 52 -2.13 -12.65 4.09
N ILE A 53 -1.58 -13.73 3.51
CA ILE A 53 -1.43 -15.01 4.20
C ILE A 53 -0.54 -14.86 5.43
N ASN A 54 0.59 -14.17 5.32
CA ASN A 54 1.49 -13.92 6.44
C ASN A 54 0.82 -13.07 7.53
N GLN A 55 0.03 -12.07 7.15
CA GLN A 55 -0.75 -11.27 8.10
C GLN A 55 -1.73 -12.15 8.88
N TYR A 56 -2.47 -13.03 8.23
CA TYR A 56 -3.43 -13.93 8.87
C TYR A 56 -2.79 -14.82 9.95
N PHE A 57 -1.61 -15.39 9.67
CA PHE A 57 -0.88 -16.19 10.66
C PHE A 57 -0.16 -15.36 11.73
N GLY A 58 -0.04 -14.06 11.52
CA GLY A 58 0.56 -13.10 12.46
C GLY A 58 -0.43 -12.38 13.37
N GLU A 59 -1.75 -12.67 13.28
CA GLU A 59 -2.77 -12.02 14.11
C GLU A 59 -2.48 -12.21 15.61
N TYR A 60 -2.81 -11.17 16.39
CA TYR A 60 -2.59 -11.07 17.84
C TYR A 60 -1.12 -11.14 18.29
N LYS A 61 -0.16 -10.97 17.37
CA LYS A 61 1.26 -10.82 17.69
C LYS A 61 1.73 -9.43 17.29
N ILE A 62 2.48 -8.78 18.16
CA ILE A 62 3.09 -7.47 17.85
C ILE A 62 4.34 -7.74 17.01
N PRO A 63 4.36 -7.37 15.71
CA PRO A 63 5.54 -7.53 14.88
C PRO A 63 6.60 -6.49 15.19
N THR A 64 7.80 -6.65 14.64
CA THR A 64 8.79 -5.60 14.58
C THR A 64 8.42 -4.53 13.53
N ILE A 65 9.01 -3.33 13.64
CA ILE A 65 8.78 -2.29 12.64
C ILE A 65 9.30 -2.71 11.25
N SER A 66 10.35 -3.52 11.18
CA SER A 66 10.88 -4.06 9.92
C SER A 66 9.89 -5.01 9.25
N GLU A 67 9.30 -5.94 10.00
CA GLU A 67 8.26 -6.85 9.51
C GLU A 67 7.00 -6.09 9.06
N TYR A 68 6.63 -5.03 9.78
CA TYR A 68 5.53 -4.15 9.39
C TYR A 68 5.79 -3.44 8.06
N ILE A 69 7.00 -2.91 7.86
CA ILE A 69 7.38 -2.25 6.59
C ILE A 69 7.40 -3.27 5.45
N GLU A 70 8.02 -4.45 5.65
CA GLU A 70 8.03 -5.51 4.65
C GLU A 70 6.61 -5.94 4.24
N LYS A 71 5.71 -6.09 5.22
CA LYS A 71 4.30 -6.37 4.96
C LYS A 71 3.64 -5.25 4.15
N SER A 72 3.89 -3.98 4.49
CA SER A 72 3.37 -2.82 3.78
C SER A 72 3.88 -2.74 2.33
N GLU A 73 5.14 -3.13 2.11
CA GLU A 73 5.70 -3.30 0.77
C GLU A 73 4.97 -4.37 -0.02
N GLN A 74 4.81 -5.55 0.56
CA GLN A 74 4.18 -6.70 -0.11
C GLN A 74 2.70 -6.43 -0.42
N LYS A 75 1.95 -5.96 0.56
CA LYS A 75 0.50 -5.81 0.46
C LYS A 75 0.06 -4.59 -0.37
N THR A 76 0.77 -3.48 -0.26
CA THR A 76 0.32 -2.18 -0.79
C THR A 76 1.31 -1.59 -1.79
N ALA A 77 2.59 -1.42 -1.42
CA ALA A 77 3.55 -0.71 -2.26
C ALA A 77 3.86 -1.44 -3.57
N SER A 78 3.83 -2.78 -3.59
CA SER A 78 4.04 -3.59 -4.79
C SER A 78 3.08 -3.24 -5.93
N LEU A 79 1.83 -2.90 -5.62
CA LEU A 79 0.85 -2.49 -6.64
C LEU A 79 1.12 -1.06 -7.16
N PHE A 80 1.55 -0.14 -6.28
CA PHE A 80 2.01 1.19 -6.70
C PHE A 80 3.23 1.08 -7.62
N GLU A 81 4.21 0.23 -7.27
CA GLU A 81 5.40 -0.01 -8.08
C GLU A 81 5.03 -0.56 -9.47
N THR A 82 4.14 -1.53 -9.53
CA THR A 82 3.64 -2.07 -10.81
C THR A 82 2.92 -1.01 -11.63
N ALA A 83 2.09 -0.18 -11.03
CA ALA A 83 1.36 0.87 -11.73
C ALA A 83 2.32 1.93 -12.32
N VAL A 84 3.28 2.40 -11.54
CA VAL A 84 4.23 3.44 -11.96
C VAL A 84 5.23 2.88 -12.97
N CYS A 85 5.96 1.81 -12.61
CA CYS A 85 7.00 1.24 -13.46
C CYS A 85 6.42 0.63 -14.73
N GLY A 86 5.25 -0.02 -14.65
CA GLY A 86 4.54 -0.55 -15.81
C GLY A 86 4.09 0.54 -16.78
N SER A 87 3.66 1.70 -16.26
CA SER A 87 3.30 2.86 -17.10
C SER A 87 4.51 3.45 -17.84
N LEU A 88 5.65 3.58 -17.15
CA LEU A 88 6.92 4.04 -17.76
C LEU A 88 7.40 3.06 -18.82
N MET A 89 7.32 1.75 -18.54
CA MET A 89 7.66 0.69 -19.49
C MET A 89 6.82 0.79 -20.77
N LEU A 90 5.49 0.94 -20.64
CA LEU A 90 4.59 1.08 -21.80
C LEU A 90 4.83 2.34 -22.60
N ALA A 91 5.32 3.42 -21.97
CA ALA A 91 5.64 4.68 -22.60
C ALA A 91 7.09 4.72 -23.18
N ASP A 92 7.86 3.62 -23.06
CA ASP A 92 9.30 3.54 -23.37
C ASP A 92 10.14 4.65 -22.70
N ILE A 93 9.75 5.02 -21.47
CA ILE A 93 10.44 6.00 -20.65
C ILE A 93 11.42 5.27 -19.71
N LYS A 94 12.72 5.57 -19.86
CA LYS A 94 13.81 4.92 -19.11
C LYS A 94 14.18 5.71 -17.84
N ILE A 95 13.21 5.90 -16.96
CA ILE A 95 13.41 6.50 -15.64
C ILE A 95 13.15 5.41 -14.61
N ASP A 96 14.07 5.22 -13.66
CA ASP A 96 13.82 4.37 -12.50
C ASP A 96 12.98 5.14 -11.47
N ALA A 97 11.71 4.80 -11.39
CA ALA A 97 10.77 5.35 -10.40
C ALA A 97 10.37 4.34 -9.31
N SER A 98 11.09 3.23 -9.19
CA SER A 98 10.78 2.17 -8.21
C SER A 98 10.82 2.69 -6.78
N ASN A 99 11.85 3.47 -6.43
CA ASN A 99 11.96 4.08 -5.10
C ASN A 99 10.82 5.06 -4.79
N PHE A 100 10.42 5.88 -5.77
CA PHE A 100 9.25 6.74 -5.64
C PHE A 100 8.00 5.92 -5.34
N ALA A 101 7.69 4.96 -6.18
CA ALA A 101 6.47 4.17 -6.10
C ALA A 101 6.40 3.34 -4.79
N ARG A 102 7.51 2.72 -4.41
CA ARG A 102 7.62 1.94 -3.16
C ARG A 102 7.43 2.81 -1.93
N ASN A 103 8.18 3.91 -1.82
CA ASN A 103 8.06 4.80 -0.66
C ASN A 103 6.68 5.45 -0.59
N PHE A 104 6.07 5.80 -1.72
CA PHE A 104 4.72 6.32 -1.78
C PHE A 104 3.69 5.30 -1.26
N GLY A 105 3.78 4.04 -1.71
CA GLY A 105 2.90 2.97 -1.26
C GLY A 105 3.03 2.67 0.23
N ILE A 106 4.26 2.71 0.78
CA ILE A 106 4.50 2.55 2.22
C ILE A 106 3.91 3.74 3.00
N ALA A 107 4.17 4.98 2.56
CA ALA A 107 3.60 6.18 3.20
C ALA A 107 2.07 6.15 3.17
N PHE A 108 1.48 5.71 2.06
CA PHE A 108 0.03 5.54 1.92
C PHE A 108 -0.51 4.55 2.96
N GLN A 109 0.14 3.39 3.13
CA GLN A 109 -0.27 2.40 4.13
C GLN A 109 -0.13 2.92 5.56
N ILE A 110 1.00 3.57 5.90
CA ILE A 110 1.21 4.16 7.24
C ILE A 110 0.12 5.18 7.55
N ARG A 111 -0.26 6.01 6.56
CA ARG A 111 -1.34 7.00 6.73
C ARG A 111 -2.69 6.33 6.97
N ASP A 112 -3.02 5.29 6.20
CA ASP A 112 -4.27 4.54 6.35
C ASP A 112 -4.36 3.90 7.74
N ASP A 113 -3.28 3.30 8.21
CA ASP A 113 -3.17 2.71 9.54
C ASP A 113 -3.32 3.76 10.66
N LEU A 114 -2.75 4.95 10.48
CA LEU A 114 -2.95 6.08 11.41
C LEU A 114 -4.41 6.52 11.47
N ILE A 115 -5.08 6.63 10.32
CA ILE A 115 -6.50 6.98 10.26
C ILE A 115 -7.33 5.91 10.96
N ASN A 116 -7.05 4.64 10.70
CA ASN A 116 -7.73 3.52 11.35
C ASN A 116 -7.53 3.55 12.87
N ALA A 117 -6.30 3.74 13.34
CA ALA A 117 -5.97 3.80 14.76
C ALA A 117 -6.67 4.95 15.50
N LYS A 118 -6.83 6.11 14.84
CA LYS A 118 -7.50 7.29 15.40
C LYS A 118 -9.03 7.24 15.33
N THR A 119 -9.59 6.37 14.48
CA THR A 119 -11.04 6.36 14.22
C THR A 119 -11.70 5.06 14.66
N THR A 120 -11.69 4.04 13.80
CA THR A 120 -12.44 2.80 14.00
C THR A 120 -11.77 1.82 14.95
N LYS A 121 -10.44 1.85 15.01
CA LYS A 121 -9.58 0.86 15.68
C LYS A 121 -9.90 -0.58 15.24
N SER A 122 -10.39 -0.75 13.99
CA SER A 122 -10.82 -2.06 13.49
C SER A 122 -9.66 -3.04 13.42
N ASP A 123 -8.47 -2.60 13.04
CA ASP A 123 -7.29 -3.45 12.93
C ASP A 123 -6.89 -4.00 14.31
N ILE A 124 -6.85 -3.15 15.33
CA ILE A 124 -6.56 -3.56 16.71
C ILE A 124 -7.60 -4.59 17.19
N LYS A 125 -8.89 -4.34 16.94
CA LYS A 125 -9.97 -5.26 17.32
C LYS A 125 -9.85 -6.62 16.64
N ASN A 126 -9.30 -6.65 15.44
CA ASN A 126 -9.09 -7.89 14.67
C ASN A 126 -7.69 -8.51 14.91
N GLY A 127 -6.92 -8.00 15.87
CA GLY A 127 -5.59 -8.52 16.19
C GLY A 127 -4.52 -8.18 15.12
N VAL A 128 -4.80 -7.23 14.24
CA VAL A 128 -3.84 -6.73 13.24
C VAL A 128 -3.13 -5.52 13.83
N TYR A 129 -1.89 -5.73 14.26
CA TYR A 129 -1.12 -4.69 14.92
C TYR A 129 -0.22 -3.96 13.92
N THR A 130 -0.44 -2.65 13.81
CA THR A 130 0.23 -1.74 12.89
C THR A 130 1.18 -0.81 13.64
N ALA A 131 1.85 0.12 12.95
CA ALA A 131 2.90 0.94 13.53
C ALA A 131 2.54 1.63 14.86
N PRO A 132 1.31 2.17 15.10
CA PRO A 132 0.96 2.74 16.40
C PRO A 132 1.07 1.74 17.56
N VAL A 133 0.60 0.51 17.38
CA VAL A 133 0.70 -0.54 18.41
C VAL A 133 2.14 -1.03 18.56
N ILE A 134 2.87 -1.16 17.44
CA ILE A 134 4.27 -1.59 17.46
C ILE A 134 5.13 -0.62 18.29
N TYR A 135 4.92 0.69 18.13
CA TYR A 135 5.69 1.68 18.87
C TYR A 135 5.28 1.83 20.33
N SER A 136 3.99 1.65 20.65
CA SER A 136 3.51 1.70 22.04
C SER A 136 3.74 0.39 22.80
N GLN A 137 3.88 -0.73 22.10
CA GLN A 137 3.90 -2.10 22.66
C GLN A 137 2.63 -2.42 23.50
N ASN A 138 1.59 -1.61 23.36
CA ASN A 138 0.34 -1.75 24.10
C ASN A 138 -0.87 -1.43 23.19
N PRO A 139 -1.69 -2.44 22.81
CA PRO A 139 -2.87 -2.21 21.98
C PRO A 139 -3.97 -1.34 22.64
N ASP A 140 -3.99 -1.29 23.97
CA ASP A 140 -5.00 -0.53 24.72
C ASP A 140 -4.64 0.95 24.88
N ASP A 141 -3.34 1.29 24.78
CA ASP A 141 -2.82 2.65 24.87
C ASP A 141 -1.79 2.91 23.77
N ILE A 142 -2.20 3.59 22.73
CA ILE A 142 -1.41 3.82 21.52
C ILE A 142 -0.97 5.28 21.30
N ASP A 143 -1.20 6.18 22.24
CA ASP A 143 -1.02 7.61 22.02
C ASP A 143 0.44 7.98 21.69
N GLU A 144 1.41 7.47 22.47
CA GLU A 144 2.84 7.62 22.15
C GLU A 144 3.20 6.96 20.81
N GLY A 145 2.59 5.81 20.51
CA GLY A 145 2.77 5.10 19.24
C GLY A 145 2.29 5.89 18.03
N ILE A 146 1.21 6.64 18.17
CA ILE A 146 0.68 7.53 17.13
C ILE A 146 1.71 8.61 16.78
N GLU A 147 2.31 9.28 17.76
CA GLU A 147 3.32 10.32 17.53
C GLU A 147 4.55 9.79 16.79
N LYS A 148 5.06 8.64 17.21
CA LYS A 148 6.17 7.96 16.51
C LYS A 148 5.80 7.51 15.10
N THR A 149 4.57 7.09 14.89
CA THR A 149 4.08 6.70 13.57
C THR A 149 3.93 7.91 12.63
N VAL A 150 3.52 9.07 13.14
CA VAL A 150 3.52 10.32 12.36
C VAL A 150 4.94 10.67 11.92
N SER A 151 5.92 10.52 12.80
CA SER A 151 7.34 10.74 12.48
C SER A 151 7.82 9.76 11.40
N LEU A 152 7.42 8.50 11.47
CA LEU A 152 7.70 7.49 10.44
C LEU A 152 7.06 7.87 9.09
N LEU A 153 5.80 8.30 9.09
CA LEU A 153 5.10 8.76 7.89
C LEU A 153 5.84 9.90 7.22
N ASN A 154 6.20 10.94 7.98
CA ASN A 154 6.94 12.09 7.46
C ASN A 154 8.28 11.68 6.84
N ASN A 155 9.01 10.75 7.45
CA ASN A 155 10.24 10.22 6.87
C ASN A 155 10.01 9.56 5.50
N TYR A 156 8.94 8.78 5.33
CA TYR A 156 8.62 8.18 4.04
C TYR A 156 8.14 9.21 3.01
N VAL A 157 7.38 10.23 3.42
CA VAL A 157 7.01 11.34 2.53
C VAL A 157 8.24 12.11 2.05
N GLU A 158 9.23 12.35 2.92
CA GLU A 158 10.51 12.94 2.51
C GLU A 158 11.24 12.08 1.50
N LYS A 159 11.32 10.76 1.70
CA LYS A 159 11.92 9.83 0.72
C LYS A 159 11.20 9.89 -0.64
N VAL A 160 9.87 10.01 -0.64
CA VAL A 160 9.09 10.20 -1.86
C VAL A 160 9.49 11.49 -2.57
N LEU A 161 9.55 12.61 -1.84
CA LEU A 161 9.91 13.91 -2.40
C LEU A 161 11.35 13.92 -2.95
N CYS A 162 12.31 13.37 -2.21
CA CYS A 162 13.70 13.22 -2.67
C CYS A 162 13.79 12.37 -3.95
N SER A 163 12.97 11.33 -4.10
CA SER A 163 12.94 10.50 -5.31
C SER A 163 12.51 11.28 -6.56
N LEU A 164 11.84 12.42 -6.40
CA LEU A 164 11.40 13.28 -7.50
C LEU A 164 12.41 14.39 -7.87
N GLU A 165 13.46 14.63 -7.07
CA GLU A 165 14.37 15.76 -7.27
C GLU A 165 15.05 15.74 -8.62
N ASN A 166 15.46 14.57 -9.10
CA ASN A 166 16.17 14.39 -10.38
C ASN A 166 15.24 14.34 -11.60
N ILE A 167 13.93 14.47 -11.42
CA ILE A 167 12.97 14.54 -12.53
C ILE A 167 12.84 15.99 -12.97
N GLU A 168 12.87 16.22 -14.28
CA GLU A 168 12.69 17.56 -14.88
C GLU A 168 11.37 18.19 -14.40
N ASP A 169 11.42 19.49 -14.10
CA ASP A 169 10.27 20.21 -13.56
C ASP A 169 9.20 20.44 -14.62
N ASN A 170 8.00 19.91 -14.34
CA ASN A 170 6.84 20.02 -15.22
C ASN A 170 5.55 19.88 -14.38
N ILE A 171 4.40 20.10 -15.03
CA ILE A 171 3.09 20.03 -14.35
C ILE A 171 2.82 18.66 -13.73
N TYR A 172 3.30 17.57 -14.32
CA TYR A 172 3.07 16.21 -13.79
C TYR A 172 3.91 15.94 -12.54
N LYS A 173 5.19 16.36 -12.53
CA LYS A 173 6.03 16.32 -11.32
C LYS A 173 5.38 17.11 -10.19
N GLN A 174 4.89 18.32 -10.47
CA GLN A 174 4.21 19.15 -9.48
C GLN A 174 2.99 18.42 -8.89
N LYS A 175 2.20 17.72 -9.72
CA LYS A 175 1.08 16.89 -9.24
C LYS A 175 1.52 15.72 -8.38
N LEU A 176 2.64 15.06 -8.71
CA LEU A 176 3.19 13.99 -7.86
C LEU A 176 3.66 14.54 -6.50
N VAL A 177 4.28 15.71 -6.48
CA VAL A 177 4.67 16.39 -5.24
C VAL A 177 3.43 16.77 -4.41
N GLU A 178 2.37 17.31 -5.04
CA GLU A 178 1.10 17.59 -4.35
C GLU A 178 0.51 16.31 -3.72
N LEU A 179 0.46 15.21 -4.48
CA LEU A 179 -0.03 13.92 -3.99
C LEU A 179 0.79 13.40 -2.80
N ALA A 180 2.12 13.51 -2.86
CA ALA A 180 2.99 13.10 -1.78
C ALA A 180 2.72 13.91 -0.50
N ARG A 181 2.55 15.23 -0.62
CA ARG A 181 2.24 16.12 0.50
C ARG A 181 0.86 15.89 1.12
N LEU A 182 -0.10 15.36 0.35
CA LEU A 182 -1.41 14.99 0.89
C LEU A 182 -1.36 13.75 1.80
N LEU A 183 -0.26 13.00 1.82
CA LEU A 183 -0.08 11.87 2.73
C LEU A 183 0.33 12.32 4.14
N ALA A 184 1.06 13.40 4.27
CA ALA A 184 1.43 14.00 5.56
C ALA A 184 0.26 14.83 6.12
#